data_217bbe1d612f002af7e09c2822a112f0
#
_entry.id   217bbe1d612f002af7e09c2822a112f0
#
_cell.length_a   1.000
_cell.length_b   1.000
_cell.length_c   1.000
_cell.angle_alpha   90.00
_cell.angle_beta   90.00
_cell.angle_gamma   90.00
#
_symmetry.space_group_name_H-M   'P 1'
#
loop_
_entity.id
_entity.type
_entity.pdbx_description
1 polymer ?
#
loop_
_entity_poly.entity_id
_entity_poly.type
_entity_poly.pdbx_seq_one_letter_code
_entity_poly.pdbx_strand_id
1 'polypeptide(L)'
;MDLGLKNRRALVMGGTKGLGRSIADALAEEGAPLTISGRDQGRLDEAAMALRAKGAASAIGVVADVAAGEAMDRLAEASAAAMGGVDILVLNHGGPPQCTASDMTEAQLVEWFQHIVVSPIRIANKLLPAMRARGWGRIIVVGSTGMQQPIPTLALSNTLRASIWAWLKTMSGEVAKDGVTMNVLAPGTILTDRTREAAAAAARQRNIGFEEALAERVAEAATQIPAGRVGMPDEYGPMGAFLASDKAGYITGSMIRVDGGRIRGMV
;
A
#
# COMPACT_ATOMS: atom_id res chain seq x y z
N MET A 1 -5.53 22.24 -4.50
CA MET A 1 -4.03 22.33 -4.63
C MET A 1 -3.67 21.48 -5.84
N ASP A 2 -2.95 22.01 -6.79
CA ASP A 2 -2.42 21.18 -7.89
C ASP A 2 -1.24 20.35 -7.38
N LEU A 3 -1.36 19.04 -7.45
CA LEU A 3 -0.34 18.08 -7.03
C LEU A 3 0.69 17.78 -8.12
N GLY A 4 0.49 18.23 -9.37
CA GLY A 4 1.39 18.00 -10.49
C GLY A 4 1.42 16.54 -10.96
N LEU A 5 0.33 15.79 -10.79
CA LEU A 5 0.27 14.35 -11.06
C LEU A 5 -0.26 13.97 -12.45
N LYS A 6 -0.82 14.91 -13.22
CA LYS A 6 -1.53 14.68 -14.48
C LYS A 6 -0.73 13.85 -15.52
N ASN A 7 0.58 13.90 -15.51
CA ASN A 7 1.43 13.13 -16.43
C ASN A 7 2.39 12.18 -15.72
N ARG A 8 2.19 11.93 -14.44
CA ARG A 8 3.03 11.07 -13.61
C ARG A 8 2.49 9.64 -13.66
N ARG A 9 3.23 8.76 -14.31
CA ARG A 9 2.86 7.36 -14.56
C ARG A 9 2.98 6.54 -13.27
N ALA A 10 1.86 6.01 -12.80
CA ALA A 10 1.82 5.33 -11.51
C ALA A 10 1.56 3.82 -11.67
N LEU A 11 2.37 3.02 -11.00
CA LEU A 11 2.12 1.59 -10.77
C LEU A 11 1.67 1.39 -9.32
N VAL A 12 0.44 0.88 -9.14
CA VAL A 12 -0.12 0.56 -7.83
C VAL A 12 -0.29 -0.95 -7.71
N MET A 13 0.53 -1.58 -6.87
CA MET A 13 0.38 -2.99 -6.56
C MET A 13 -0.84 -3.22 -5.68
N GLY A 14 -1.60 -4.31 -5.93
CA GLY A 14 -2.82 -4.60 -5.17
C GLY A 14 -3.89 -3.50 -5.29
N GLY A 15 -4.02 -2.90 -6.48
CA GLY A 15 -4.87 -1.73 -6.74
C GLY A 15 -6.37 -2.03 -6.98
N THR A 16 -6.81 -3.28 -6.81
CA THR A 16 -8.22 -3.65 -7.09
C THR A 16 -9.17 -3.37 -5.93
N LYS A 17 -8.67 -3.36 -4.68
CA LYS A 17 -9.46 -3.13 -3.47
C LYS A 17 -8.63 -2.53 -2.32
N GLY A 18 -9.31 -2.12 -1.25
CA GLY A 18 -8.68 -1.67 -0.01
C GLY A 18 -7.79 -0.45 -0.17
N LEU A 19 -6.67 -0.41 0.56
CA LEU A 19 -5.76 0.75 0.62
C LEU A 19 -5.07 1.03 -0.71
N GLY A 20 -4.63 0.00 -1.44
CA GLY A 20 -4.05 0.18 -2.78
C GLY A 20 -5.05 0.81 -3.75
N ARG A 21 -6.32 0.39 -3.67
CA ARG A 21 -7.38 0.98 -4.48
C ARG A 21 -7.65 2.43 -4.09
N SER A 22 -7.68 2.77 -2.83
CA SER A 22 -7.92 4.16 -2.41
C SER A 22 -6.81 5.11 -2.89
N ILE A 23 -5.54 4.65 -2.90
CA ILE A 23 -4.44 5.42 -3.48
C ILE A 23 -4.60 5.53 -5.00
N ALA A 24 -4.96 4.44 -5.68
CA ALA A 24 -5.19 4.46 -7.13
C ALA A 24 -6.35 5.41 -7.51
N ASP A 25 -7.42 5.43 -6.71
CA ASP A 25 -8.55 6.34 -6.88
C ASP A 25 -8.11 7.80 -6.77
N ALA A 26 -7.34 8.15 -5.72
CA ALA A 26 -6.83 9.51 -5.53
C ALA A 26 -5.86 9.95 -6.65
N LEU A 27 -5.00 9.04 -7.14
CA LEU A 27 -4.13 9.30 -8.29
C LEU A 27 -4.93 9.47 -9.59
N ALA A 28 -6.03 8.71 -9.76
CA ALA A 28 -6.93 8.84 -10.90
C ALA A 28 -7.63 10.20 -10.94
N GLU A 29 -8.12 10.68 -9.79
CA GLU A 29 -8.75 12.01 -9.63
C GLU A 29 -7.80 13.16 -10.01
N GLU A 30 -6.49 12.96 -9.81
CA GLU A 30 -5.43 13.89 -10.24
C GLU A 30 -5.00 13.70 -11.72
N GLY A 31 -5.65 12.80 -12.46
CA GLY A 31 -5.40 12.57 -13.89
C GLY A 31 -4.13 11.76 -14.20
N ALA A 32 -3.58 11.03 -13.26
CA ALA A 32 -2.39 10.20 -13.49
C ALA A 32 -2.70 9.01 -14.42
N PRO A 33 -1.80 8.64 -15.35
CA PRO A 33 -1.84 7.33 -16.02
C PRO A 33 -1.52 6.22 -15.01
N LEU A 34 -2.29 5.12 -15.02
CA LEU A 34 -2.24 4.08 -14.02
C LEU A 34 -2.02 2.69 -14.60
N THR A 35 -1.12 1.93 -14.00
CA THR A 35 -1.15 0.48 -14.01
C THR A 35 -1.50 -0.01 -12.61
N ILE A 36 -2.46 -0.91 -12.49
CA ILE A 36 -2.77 -1.60 -11.25
C ILE A 36 -2.46 -3.08 -11.36
N SER A 37 -2.01 -3.71 -10.28
CA SER A 37 -1.81 -5.15 -10.27
C SER A 37 -2.70 -5.87 -9.27
N GLY A 38 -2.95 -7.14 -9.53
CA GLY A 38 -3.75 -8.04 -8.73
C GLY A 38 -3.68 -9.46 -9.28
N ARG A 39 -4.43 -10.40 -8.70
CA ARG A 39 -4.41 -11.82 -9.11
C ARG A 39 -5.56 -12.24 -10.01
N ASP A 40 -6.57 -11.43 -10.14
CA ASP A 40 -7.80 -11.74 -10.88
C ASP A 40 -8.00 -10.71 -12.00
N GLN A 41 -8.02 -11.19 -13.25
CA GLN A 41 -8.11 -10.32 -14.43
C GLN A 41 -9.47 -9.58 -14.49
N GLY A 42 -10.57 -10.24 -14.16
CA GLY A 42 -11.89 -9.61 -14.22
C GLY A 42 -11.99 -8.42 -13.25
N ARG A 43 -11.52 -8.59 -12.01
CA ARG A 43 -11.43 -7.48 -11.04
C ARG A 43 -10.48 -6.37 -11.46
N LEU A 44 -9.40 -6.71 -12.15
CA LEU A 44 -8.47 -5.71 -12.70
C LEU A 44 -9.13 -4.88 -13.78
N ASP A 45 -9.88 -5.51 -14.69
CA ASP A 45 -10.58 -4.83 -15.79
C ASP A 45 -11.67 -3.89 -15.25
N GLU A 46 -12.48 -4.37 -14.29
CA GLU A 46 -13.48 -3.55 -13.58
C GLU A 46 -12.83 -2.36 -12.87
N ALA A 47 -11.74 -2.60 -12.15
CA ALA A 47 -11.03 -1.55 -11.42
C ALA A 47 -10.41 -0.53 -12.37
N ALA A 48 -9.79 -0.96 -13.47
CA ALA A 48 -9.21 -0.08 -14.48
C ALA A 48 -10.29 0.79 -15.18
N MET A 49 -11.45 0.21 -15.46
CA MET A 49 -12.59 0.96 -16.01
C MET A 49 -13.08 2.03 -15.02
N ALA A 50 -13.23 1.68 -13.75
CA ALA A 50 -13.64 2.63 -12.72
C ALA A 50 -12.62 3.74 -12.47
N LEU A 51 -11.30 3.46 -12.55
CA LEU A 51 -10.24 4.48 -12.45
C LEU A 51 -10.28 5.46 -13.62
N ARG A 52 -10.55 4.99 -14.85
CA ARG A 52 -10.75 5.88 -16.00
C ARG A 52 -11.98 6.77 -15.82
N ALA A 53 -13.08 6.24 -15.28
CA ALA A 53 -14.27 7.01 -14.98
C ALA A 53 -14.04 8.07 -13.88
N LYS A 54 -13.06 7.84 -12.98
CA LYS A 54 -12.63 8.81 -11.95
C LYS A 54 -11.69 9.90 -12.47
N GLY A 55 -11.17 9.80 -13.69
CA GLY A 55 -10.32 10.83 -14.28
C GLY A 55 -8.92 10.41 -14.65
N ALA A 56 -8.51 9.13 -14.42
CA ALA A 56 -7.21 8.65 -14.86
C ALA A 56 -7.02 8.86 -16.39
N ALA A 57 -5.89 9.41 -16.79
CA ALA A 57 -5.57 9.62 -18.21
C ALA A 57 -5.56 8.30 -19.01
N SER A 58 -5.15 7.22 -18.36
CA SER A 58 -5.29 5.84 -18.79
C SER A 58 -5.26 4.93 -17.54
N ALA A 59 -5.85 3.74 -17.64
CA ALA A 59 -5.71 2.72 -16.60
C ALA A 59 -5.75 1.34 -17.21
N ILE A 60 -4.80 0.49 -16.83
CA ILE A 60 -4.74 -0.93 -17.19
C ILE A 60 -4.51 -1.81 -15.97
N GLY A 61 -4.99 -3.05 -16.06
CA GLY A 61 -4.73 -4.10 -15.08
C GLY A 61 -3.68 -5.09 -15.58
N VAL A 62 -2.74 -5.46 -14.74
CA VAL A 62 -1.72 -6.49 -15.02
C VAL A 62 -1.79 -7.56 -13.94
N VAL A 63 -1.99 -8.82 -14.35
CA VAL A 63 -1.99 -9.96 -13.41
C VAL A 63 -0.58 -10.19 -12.89
N ALA A 64 -0.42 -10.12 -11.56
CA ALA A 64 0.82 -10.42 -10.89
C ALA A 64 0.56 -10.91 -9.47
N ASP A 65 1.28 -11.97 -9.07
CA ASP A 65 1.30 -12.45 -7.69
C ASP A 65 2.65 -12.11 -7.05
N VAL A 66 2.61 -11.44 -5.91
CA VAL A 66 3.81 -11.09 -5.13
C VAL A 66 4.53 -12.31 -4.57
N ALA A 67 3.88 -13.48 -4.50
CA ALA A 67 4.52 -14.74 -4.15
C ALA A 67 5.59 -15.18 -5.18
N ALA A 68 5.38 -14.83 -6.44
CA ALA A 68 6.27 -15.19 -7.53
C ALA A 68 7.22 -14.03 -7.87
N GLY A 69 8.48 -14.12 -7.43
CA GLY A 69 9.46 -13.04 -7.60
C GLY A 69 9.62 -12.57 -9.05
N GLU A 70 9.64 -13.51 -10.03
CA GLU A 70 9.71 -13.17 -11.46
C GLU A 70 8.47 -12.43 -11.99
N ALA A 71 7.31 -12.59 -11.34
CA ALA A 71 6.14 -11.81 -11.70
C ALA A 71 6.35 -10.30 -11.48
N MET A 72 7.25 -9.93 -10.58
CA MET A 72 7.60 -8.53 -10.31
C MET A 72 8.38 -7.90 -11.46
N ASP A 73 9.26 -8.66 -12.10
CA ASP A 73 10.01 -8.17 -13.28
C ASP A 73 9.04 -7.98 -14.45
N ARG A 74 8.17 -8.96 -14.72
CA ARG A 74 7.15 -8.87 -15.78
C ARG A 74 6.17 -7.72 -15.53
N LEU A 75 5.77 -7.49 -14.27
CA LEU A 75 4.90 -6.37 -13.90
C LEU A 75 5.59 -5.03 -14.18
N ALA A 76 6.86 -4.88 -13.80
CA ALA A 76 7.63 -3.67 -14.07
C ALA A 76 7.75 -3.40 -15.57
N GLU A 77 8.09 -4.42 -16.36
CA GLU A 77 8.25 -4.35 -17.82
C GLU A 77 6.92 -4.02 -18.52
N ALA A 78 5.84 -4.72 -18.16
CA ALA A 78 4.51 -4.46 -18.73
C ALA A 78 4.02 -3.05 -18.41
N SER A 79 4.23 -2.57 -17.18
CA SER A 79 3.86 -1.22 -16.76
C SER A 79 4.66 -0.15 -17.51
N ALA A 80 5.97 -0.36 -17.64
CA ALA A 80 6.84 0.56 -18.36
C ALA A 80 6.50 0.60 -19.86
N ALA A 81 6.20 -0.54 -20.48
CA ALA A 81 5.79 -0.63 -21.89
C ALA A 81 4.45 0.09 -22.13
N ALA A 82 3.46 -0.11 -21.26
CA ALA A 82 2.13 0.45 -21.41
C ALA A 82 2.08 1.98 -21.24
N MET A 83 2.93 2.53 -20.37
CA MET A 83 2.91 3.96 -20.02
C MET A 83 4.14 4.75 -20.52
N GLY A 84 5.12 4.09 -21.14
CA GLY A 84 6.40 4.71 -21.50
C GLY A 84 7.34 4.94 -20.29
N GLY A 85 7.13 4.20 -19.21
CA GLY A 85 7.90 4.24 -17.95
C GLY A 85 7.01 4.27 -16.73
N VAL A 86 7.66 4.26 -15.55
CA VAL A 86 6.98 4.38 -14.24
C VAL A 86 7.68 5.48 -13.44
N ASP A 87 6.91 6.43 -12.95
CA ASP A 87 7.39 7.56 -12.13
C ASP A 87 7.02 7.38 -10.66
N ILE A 88 5.86 6.75 -10.40
CA ILE A 88 5.32 6.50 -9.07
C ILE A 88 5.14 4.99 -8.89
N LEU A 89 5.69 4.44 -7.81
CA LEU A 89 5.54 3.04 -7.43
C LEU A 89 4.90 2.94 -6.04
N VAL A 90 3.71 2.35 -5.96
CA VAL A 90 3.03 2.04 -4.71
C VAL A 90 3.19 0.55 -4.42
N LEU A 91 4.03 0.25 -3.43
CA LEU A 91 4.29 -1.10 -2.94
C LEU A 91 3.21 -1.48 -1.92
N ASN A 92 2.18 -2.17 -2.40
CA ASN A 92 1.06 -2.63 -1.59
C ASN A 92 0.75 -4.10 -1.90
N HIS A 93 0.46 -4.87 -0.87
CA HIS A 93 0.13 -6.29 -0.95
C HIS A 93 -0.78 -6.71 0.21
N GLY A 94 -1.35 -7.90 0.13
CA GLY A 94 -2.09 -8.50 1.24
C GLY A 94 -1.19 -8.68 2.48
N GLY A 95 -1.78 -8.57 3.67
CA GLY A 95 -1.05 -8.83 4.91
C GLY A 95 -0.98 -10.33 5.22
N PRO A 96 -0.01 -10.75 6.04
CA PRO A 96 0.15 -12.13 6.48
C PRO A 96 -0.98 -12.55 7.43
N PRO A 97 -1.11 -13.86 7.71
CA PRO A 97 -2.04 -14.35 8.74
C PRO A 97 -1.69 -13.77 10.11
N GLN A 98 -2.68 -13.76 10.99
CA GLN A 98 -2.48 -13.38 12.38
C GLN A 98 -1.78 -14.50 13.13
N CYS A 99 -0.80 -14.15 13.95
CA CYS A 99 -0.14 -15.05 14.89
C CYS A 99 0.46 -14.25 16.05
N THR A 100 0.68 -14.90 17.19
CA THR A 100 1.52 -14.37 18.26
C THR A 100 3.00 -14.56 17.91
N ALA A 101 3.90 -13.94 18.65
CA ALA A 101 5.34 -14.09 18.39
C ALA A 101 5.84 -15.51 18.71
N SER A 102 5.23 -16.19 19.69
CA SER A 102 5.54 -17.56 20.06
C SER A 102 5.04 -18.61 19.05
N ASP A 103 3.96 -18.28 18.31
CA ASP A 103 3.35 -19.20 17.35
C ASP A 103 3.86 -19.03 15.91
N MET A 104 4.75 -18.06 15.70
CA MET A 104 5.34 -17.78 14.40
C MET A 104 6.30 -18.89 13.98
N THR A 105 6.01 -19.58 12.88
CA THR A 105 6.85 -20.64 12.37
C THR A 105 7.89 -20.14 11.36
N GLU A 106 9.01 -20.88 11.21
CA GLU A 106 10.02 -20.59 10.20
C GLU A 106 9.42 -20.62 8.79
N ALA A 107 8.58 -21.59 8.48
CA ALA A 107 7.93 -21.70 7.17
C ALA A 107 7.09 -20.46 6.84
N GLN A 108 6.29 -19.95 7.79
CA GLN A 108 5.54 -18.71 7.63
C GLN A 108 6.47 -17.51 7.44
N LEU A 109 7.57 -17.44 8.20
CA LEU A 109 8.51 -16.34 8.09
C LEU A 109 9.16 -16.30 6.70
N VAL A 110 9.64 -17.42 6.19
CA VAL A 110 10.26 -17.53 4.86
C VAL A 110 9.25 -17.19 3.74
N GLU A 111 8.06 -17.79 3.78
CA GLU A 111 6.99 -17.52 2.81
C GLU A 111 6.66 -16.05 2.74
N TRP A 112 6.33 -15.44 3.87
CA TRP A 112 5.87 -14.05 3.91
C TRP A 112 7.00 -13.02 3.79
N PHE A 113 8.26 -13.42 4.03
CA PHE A 113 9.42 -12.59 3.70
C PHE A 113 9.51 -12.36 2.19
N GLN A 114 9.23 -13.41 1.39
CA GLN A 114 9.13 -13.27 -0.06
C GLN A 114 8.09 -12.22 -0.46
N HIS A 115 6.90 -12.25 0.14
CA HIS A 115 5.79 -11.37 -0.23
C HIS A 115 5.97 -9.93 0.21
N ILE A 116 6.49 -9.73 1.44
CA ILE A 116 6.51 -8.41 2.10
C ILE A 116 7.83 -7.68 1.87
N VAL A 117 8.92 -8.41 1.66
CA VAL A 117 10.26 -7.83 1.58
C VAL A 117 10.88 -8.05 0.20
N VAL A 118 11.07 -9.30 -0.21
CA VAL A 118 11.85 -9.61 -1.42
C VAL A 118 11.16 -9.09 -2.68
N SER A 119 9.90 -9.39 -2.89
CA SER A 119 9.16 -8.98 -4.09
C SER A 119 9.01 -7.44 -4.22
N PRO A 120 8.65 -6.69 -3.15
CA PRO A 120 8.67 -5.23 -3.19
C PRO A 120 10.05 -4.64 -3.48
N ILE A 121 11.11 -5.17 -2.88
CA ILE A 121 12.48 -4.71 -3.16
C ILE A 121 12.86 -5.00 -4.61
N ARG A 122 12.53 -6.18 -5.13
CA ARG A 122 12.84 -6.58 -6.51
C ARG A 122 12.24 -5.63 -7.53
N ILE A 123 10.95 -5.34 -7.44
CA ILE A 123 10.30 -4.41 -8.38
C ILE A 123 10.80 -2.98 -8.23
N ALA A 124 11.06 -2.52 -7.01
CA ALA A 124 11.64 -1.20 -6.77
C ALA A 124 13.02 -1.09 -7.43
N ASN A 125 13.91 -2.07 -7.24
CA ASN A 125 15.24 -2.10 -7.85
C ASN A 125 15.19 -2.17 -9.38
N LYS A 126 14.17 -2.79 -9.96
CA LYS A 126 13.97 -2.85 -11.43
C LYS A 126 13.59 -1.47 -12.01
N LEU A 127 12.77 -0.70 -11.30
CA LEU A 127 12.25 0.60 -11.76
C LEU A 127 13.15 1.78 -11.38
N LEU A 128 13.85 1.68 -10.28
CA LEU A 128 14.66 2.76 -9.69
C LEU A 128 15.72 3.36 -10.63
N PRO A 129 16.49 2.58 -11.43
CA PRO A 129 17.49 3.16 -12.33
C PRO A 129 16.91 4.17 -13.32
N ALA A 130 15.73 3.88 -13.86
CA ALA A 130 15.05 4.79 -14.79
C ALA A 130 14.49 6.04 -14.10
N MET A 131 14.03 5.93 -12.84
CA MET A 131 13.61 7.08 -12.03
C MET A 131 14.81 7.99 -11.74
N ARG A 132 15.94 7.43 -11.32
CA ARG A 132 17.21 8.17 -11.07
C ARG A 132 17.69 8.88 -12.32
N ALA A 133 17.72 8.20 -13.46
CA ALA A 133 18.15 8.78 -14.74
C ALA A 133 17.29 9.98 -15.17
N ARG A 134 15.99 10.00 -14.81
CA ARG A 134 15.08 11.12 -15.07
C ARG A 134 15.13 12.22 -14.02
N GLY A 135 15.86 12.04 -12.91
CA GLY A 135 15.90 12.99 -11.80
C GLY A 135 14.58 13.11 -11.06
N TRP A 136 13.68 12.10 -11.17
CA TRP A 136 12.37 12.13 -10.53
C TRP A 136 11.82 10.72 -10.30
N GLY A 137 11.34 10.46 -9.09
CA GLY A 137 10.66 9.23 -8.74
C GLY A 137 9.99 9.32 -7.36
N ARG A 138 8.91 8.54 -7.18
CA ARG A 138 8.19 8.42 -5.90
C ARG A 138 7.93 6.96 -5.61
N ILE A 139 8.43 6.46 -4.48
CA ILE A 139 8.20 5.09 -4.01
C ILE A 139 7.49 5.17 -2.67
N ILE A 140 6.30 4.57 -2.59
CA ILE A 140 5.46 4.58 -1.40
C ILE A 140 5.21 3.14 -0.97
N VAL A 141 5.65 2.79 0.23
CA VAL A 141 5.32 1.50 0.85
C VAL A 141 4.05 1.66 1.68
N VAL A 142 3.02 0.89 1.38
CA VAL A 142 1.86 0.75 2.27
C VAL A 142 2.27 -0.08 3.48
N GLY A 143 2.52 0.63 4.57
CA GLY A 143 3.05 0.07 5.81
C GLY A 143 1.98 -0.42 6.78
N SER A 144 2.28 -0.22 8.05
CA SER A 144 1.39 -0.47 9.20
C SER A 144 1.89 0.33 10.39
N THR A 145 1.00 0.80 11.24
CA THR A 145 1.37 1.34 12.56
C THR A 145 2.09 0.31 13.44
N GLY A 146 1.91 -0.99 13.15
CA GLY A 146 2.67 -2.09 13.77
C GLY A 146 4.19 -2.03 13.57
N MET A 147 4.67 -1.19 12.65
CA MET A 147 6.11 -0.93 12.43
C MET A 147 6.71 -0.03 13.53
N GLN A 148 5.90 0.78 14.20
CA GLN A 148 6.31 1.66 15.30
C GLN A 148 5.87 1.13 16.67
N GLN A 149 4.64 0.65 16.76
CA GLN A 149 4.08 0.08 17.98
C GLN A 149 3.54 -1.32 17.66
N PRO A 150 4.21 -2.39 18.13
CA PRO A 150 3.81 -3.75 17.80
C PRO A 150 2.35 -4.05 18.17
N ILE A 151 1.66 -4.72 17.27
CA ILE A 151 0.29 -5.20 17.51
C ILE A 151 0.39 -6.67 17.90
N PRO A 152 -0.05 -7.08 19.11
CA PRO A 152 0.25 -8.40 19.67
C PRO A 152 -0.10 -9.59 18.78
N THR A 153 -1.22 -9.53 18.06
CA THR A 153 -1.69 -10.63 17.19
C THR A 153 -1.14 -10.55 15.75
N LEU A 154 -0.24 -9.61 15.46
CA LEU A 154 0.31 -9.37 14.13
C LEU A 154 1.84 -9.52 14.10
N ALA A 155 2.39 -10.49 14.87
CA ALA A 155 3.83 -10.64 15.02
C ALA A 155 4.56 -10.76 13.68
N LEU A 156 4.07 -11.61 12.77
CA LEU A 156 4.64 -11.79 11.43
C LEU A 156 4.63 -10.49 10.62
N SER A 157 3.53 -9.75 10.67
CA SER A 157 3.43 -8.43 10.02
C SER A 157 4.37 -7.39 10.65
N ASN A 158 4.45 -7.33 11.97
CA ASN A 158 5.34 -6.40 12.68
C ASN A 158 6.79 -6.63 12.27
N THR A 159 7.26 -7.89 12.31
CA THR A 159 8.63 -8.28 11.98
C THR A 159 8.98 -7.96 10.52
N LEU A 160 8.16 -8.40 9.59
CA LEU A 160 8.47 -8.27 8.16
C LEU A 160 8.33 -6.84 7.65
N ARG A 161 7.37 -6.09 8.18
CA ARG A 161 7.22 -4.68 7.80
C ARG A 161 8.32 -3.80 8.41
N ALA A 162 8.87 -4.16 9.57
CA ALA A 162 10.06 -3.51 10.09
C ALA A 162 11.27 -3.73 9.16
N SER A 163 11.41 -4.91 8.57
CA SER A 163 12.49 -5.20 7.59
C SER A 163 12.39 -4.34 6.34
N ILE A 164 11.21 -4.24 5.71
CA ILE A 164 11.04 -3.39 4.51
C ILE A 164 11.19 -1.89 4.86
N TRP A 165 10.82 -1.47 6.07
CA TRP A 165 11.06 -0.12 6.55
C TRP A 165 12.56 0.19 6.67
N ALA A 166 13.34 -0.71 7.27
CA ALA A 166 14.79 -0.53 7.39
C ALA A 166 15.46 -0.40 6.02
N TRP A 167 15.08 -1.27 5.06
CA TRP A 167 15.54 -1.16 3.67
C TRP A 167 15.17 0.17 3.03
N LEU A 168 13.90 0.58 3.13
CA LEU A 168 13.42 1.84 2.54
C LEU A 168 14.19 3.04 3.13
N LYS A 169 14.38 3.06 4.45
CA LYS A 169 15.11 4.14 5.13
C LYS A 169 16.54 4.25 4.65
N THR A 170 17.24 3.13 4.48
CA THR A 170 18.61 3.09 3.95
C THR A 170 18.63 3.57 2.50
N MET A 171 17.79 3.00 1.64
CA MET A 171 17.75 3.32 0.22
C MET A 171 17.35 4.79 -0.03
N SER A 172 16.47 5.35 0.79
CA SER A 172 16.06 6.76 0.64
C SER A 172 17.23 7.74 0.71
N GLY A 173 18.23 7.46 1.56
CA GLY A 173 19.46 8.26 1.65
C GLY A 173 20.33 8.16 0.40
N GLU A 174 20.37 7.00 -0.24
CA GLU A 174 21.18 6.77 -1.44
C GLU A 174 20.63 7.48 -2.68
N VAL A 175 19.29 7.60 -2.79
CA VAL A 175 18.60 8.05 -4.01
C VAL A 175 18.04 9.47 -3.94
N ALA A 176 18.02 10.08 -2.76
CA ALA A 176 17.46 11.42 -2.56
C ALA A 176 18.10 12.48 -3.46
N LYS A 177 19.42 12.45 -3.63
CA LYS A 177 20.17 13.37 -4.52
C LYS A 177 19.78 13.23 -6.00
N ASP A 178 19.21 12.10 -6.38
CA ASP A 178 18.78 11.82 -7.74
C ASP A 178 17.27 12.18 -7.95
N GLY A 179 16.68 12.96 -7.03
CA GLY A 179 15.30 13.43 -7.11
C GLY A 179 14.24 12.35 -6.81
N VAL A 180 14.64 11.22 -6.25
CA VAL A 180 13.73 10.12 -5.87
C VAL A 180 13.43 10.18 -4.39
N THR A 181 12.14 10.19 -4.02
CA THR A 181 11.70 10.06 -2.62
C THR A 181 11.12 8.69 -2.34
N MET A 182 11.37 8.19 -1.14
CA MET A 182 10.87 6.89 -0.68
C MET A 182 10.27 7.05 0.72
N ASN A 183 8.99 6.74 0.88
CA ASN A 183 8.27 6.93 2.14
C ASN A 183 7.37 5.75 2.48
N VAL A 184 7.08 5.56 3.75
CA VAL A 184 6.05 4.65 4.24
C VAL A 184 4.77 5.43 4.52
N LEU A 185 3.64 4.97 4.01
CA LEU A 185 2.32 5.41 4.41
C LEU A 185 1.71 4.34 5.33
N ALA A 186 1.64 4.64 6.63
CA ALA A 186 1.26 3.69 7.66
C ALA A 186 -0.21 3.89 8.08
N PRO A 187 -1.11 2.97 7.72
CA PRO A 187 -2.50 3.04 8.15
C PRO A 187 -2.66 2.66 9.63
N GLY A 188 -3.60 3.31 10.30
CA GLY A 188 -4.25 2.79 11.48
C GLY A 188 -5.33 1.76 11.11
N THR A 189 -6.46 1.78 11.84
CA THR A 189 -7.62 0.98 11.46
C THR A 189 -8.46 1.73 10.44
N ILE A 190 -8.39 1.30 9.18
CA ILE A 190 -9.18 1.82 8.07
C ILE A 190 -10.25 0.80 7.68
N LEU A 191 -11.48 1.27 7.44
CA LEU A 191 -12.60 0.44 7.02
C LEU A 191 -12.44 0.00 5.56
N THR A 192 -11.76 -1.11 5.34
CA THR A 192 -11.49 -1.70 4.03
C THR A 192 -12.24 -3.02 3.86
N ASP A 193 -12.18 -3.60 2.63
CA ASP A 193 -12.70 -4.95 2.36
C ASP A 193 -12.16 -6.00 3.34
N ARG A 194 -10.90 -5.90 3.75
CA ARG A 194 -10.31 -6.80 4.75
C ARG A 194 -11.02 -6.71 6.11
N THR A 195 -11.42 -5.52 6.52
CA THR A 195 -12.18 -5.32 7.76
C THR A 195 -13.56 -5.96 7.63
N ARG A 196 -14.22 -5.78 6.48
CA ARG A 196 -15.52 -6.37 6.18
C ARG A 196 -15.45 -7.90 6.05
N GLU A 197 -14.44 -8.43 5.38
CA GLU A 197 -14.18 -9.88 5.28
C GLU A 197 -13.97 -10.52 6.65
N ALA A 198 -13.23 -9.85 7.54
CA ALA A 198 -13.01 -10.31 8.92
C ALA A 198 -14.32 -10.26 9.73
N ALA A 199 -15.15 -9.23 9.56
CA ALA A 199 -16.47 -9.15 10.19
C ALA A 199 -17.40 -10.25 9.68
N ALA A 200 -17.41 -10.54 8.37
CA ALA A 200 -18.19 -11.63 7.79
C ALA A 200 -17.75 -13.01 8.31
N ALA A 201 -16.46 -13.22 8.53
CA ALA A 201 -15.96 -14.46 9.14
C ALA A 201 -16.43 -14.59 10.60
N ALA A 202 -16.31 -13.52 11.39
CA ALA A 202 -16.78 -13.48 12.78
C ALA A 202 -18.30 -13.69 12.88
N ALA A 203 -19.08 -13.08 11.99
CA ALA A 203 -20.52 -13.26 11.92
C ALA A 203 -20.90 -14.74 11.73
N ARG A 204 -20.25 -15.43 10.79
CA ARG A 204 -20.45 -16.88 10.56
C ARG A 204 -20.08 -17.72 11.78
N GLN A 205 -18.92 -17.43 12.39
CA GLN A 205 -18.45 -18.20 13.55
C GLN A 205 -19.36 -18.05 14.79
N ARG A 206 -19.91 -16.83 14.98
CA ARG A 206 -20.75 -16.50 16.15
C ARG A 206 -22.25 -16.65 15.89
N ASN A 207 -22.64 -17.00 14.67
CA ASN A 207 -24.03 -17.10 14.21
C ASN A 207 -24.85 -15.81 14.47
N ILE A 208 -24.26 -14.64 14.11
CA ILE A 208 -24.90 -13.32 14.22
C ILE A 208 -24.95 -12.64 12.84
N GLY A 209 -25.67 -11.52 12.73
CA GLY A 209 -25.76 -10.74 11.49
C GLY A 209 -24.43 -10.11 11.10
N PHE A 210 -24.18 -9.96 9.77
CA PHE A 210 -22.97 -9.30 9.27
C PHE A 210 -22.84 -7.85 9.75
N GLU A 211 -23.95 -7.09 9.69
CA GLU A 211 -23.94 -5.68 10.11
C GLU A 211 -23.68 -5.54 11.63
N GLU A 212 -24.21 -6.45 12.43
CA GLU A 212 -23.94 -6.53 13.87
C GLU A 212 -22.46 -6.79 14.15
N ALA A 213 -21.88 -7.82 13.52
CA ALA A 213 -20.45 -8.15 13.67
C ALA A 213 -19.54 -7.02 13.19
N LEU A 214 -19.92 -6.31 12.12
CA LEU A 214 -19.17 -5.17 11.61
C LEU A 214 -19.25 -3.98 12.56
N ALA A 215 -20.46 -3.66 13.06
CA ALA A 215 -20.67 -2.56 14.01
C ALA A 215 -19.90 -2.78 15.31
N GLU A 216 -19.95 -3.99 15.88
CA GLU A 216 -19.18 -4.34 17.09
C GLU A 216 -17.67 -4.17 16.86
N ARG A 217 -17.16 -4.69 15.74
CA ARG A 217 -15.74 -4.60 15.41
C ARG A 217 -15.28 -3.14 15.22
N VAL A 218 -16.10 -2.32 14.58
CA VAL A 218 -15.83 -0.89 14.40
C VAL A 218 -15.85 -0.15 15.72
N ALA A 219 -16.85 -0.42 16.57
CA ALA A 219 -16.98 0.18 17.89
C ALA A 219 -15.81 -0.20 18.79
N GLU A 220 -15.42 -1.49 18.84
CA GLU A 220 -14.26 -1.95 19.59
C GLU A 220 -12.96 -1.24 19.14
N ALA A 221 -12.71 -1.17 17.82
CA ALA A 221 -11.54 -0.51 17.29
C ALA A 221 -11.53 1.00 17.63
N ALA A 222 -12.69 1.66 17.58
CA ALA A 222 -12.85 3.08 17.86
C ALA A 222 -12.44 3.45 19.30
N THR A 223 -12.63 2.55 20.29
CA THR A 223 -12.22 2.79 21.68
C THR A 223 -10.72 2.99 21.85
N GLN A 224 -9.92 2.53 20.89
CA GLN A 224 -8.45 2.59 20.93
C GLN A 224 -7.87 3.71 20.07
N ILE A 225 -8.73 4.49 19.42
CA ILE A 225 -8.34 5.55 18.50
C ILE A 225 -8.75 6.89 19.09
N PRO A 226 -7.82 7.84 19.34
CA PRO A 226 -8.16 9.16 19.89
C PRO A 226 -9.20 9.92 19.09
N ALA A 227 -9.25 9.75 17.75
CA ALA A 227 -10.30 10.33 16.91
C ALA A 227 -11.71 9.75 17.17
N GLY A 228 -11.85 8.72 18.02
CA GLY A 228 -13.13 8.10 18.39
C GLY A 228 -13.81 7.29 17.29
N ARG A 229 -13.14 7.01 16.18
CA ARG A 229 -13.67 6.27 15.04
C ARG A 229 -12.58 5.58 14.23
N VAL A 230 -12.97 4.62 13.41
CA VAL A 230 -12.09 4.09 12.35
C VAL A 230 -11.96 5.09 11.21
N GLY A 231 -10.86 5.05 10.49
CA GLY A 231 -10.65 5.85 9.28
C GLY A 231 -11.36 5.25 8.06
N MET A 232 -11.57 6.08 7.05
CA MET A 232 -12.16 5.65 5.77
C MET A 232 -11.09 5.63 4.67
N PRO A 233 -11.27 4.82 3.59
CA PRO A 233 -10.32 4.76 2.48
C PRO A 233 -10.05 6.12 1.82
N ASP A 234 -11.06 6.97 1.71
CA ASP A 234 -10.97 8.33 1.16
C ASP A 234 -10.20 9.32 2.05
N GLU A 235 -9.92 8.96 3.31
CA GLU A 235 -9.01 9.70 4.18
C GLU A 235 -7.56 9.22 4.05
N TYR A 236 -7.35 8.04 3.47
CA TYR A 236 -6.02 7.43 3.31
C TYR A 236 -5.43 7.67 1.92
N GLY A 237 -6.23 7.46 0.88
CA GLY A 237 -5.80 7.60 -0.52
C GLY A 237 -5.19 8.96 -0.85
N PRO A 238 -5.80 10.10 -0.48
CA PRO A 238 -5.28 11.43 -0.74
C PRO A 238 -3.89 11.69 -0.16
N MET A 239 -3.55 11.11 1.00
CA MET A 239 -2.19 11.20 1.54
C MET A 239 -1.19 10.43 0.66
N GLY A 240 -1.60 9.31 0.06
CA GLY A 240 -0.78 8.59 -0.94
C GLY A 240 -0.53 9.43 -2.19
N ALA A 241 -1.56 10.11 -2.72
CA ALA A 241 -1.42 11.03 -3.84
C ALA A 241 -0.52 12.24 -3.47
N PHE A 242 -0.67 12.80 -2.27
CA PHE A 242 0.21 13.87 -1.79
C PHE A 242 1.67 13.43 -1.75
N LEU A 243 1.98 12.27 -1.17
CA LEU A 243 3.36 11.74 -1.13
C LEU A 243 3.92 11.42 -2.52
N ALA A 244 3.06 11.11 -3.49
CA ALA A 244 3.41 10.91 -4.89
C ALA A 244 3.66 12.22 -5.66
N SER A 245 3.33 13.37 -5.10
CA SER A 245 3.30 14.66 -5.77
C SER A 245 4.64 15.39 -5.82
N ASP A 246 4.71 16.46 -6.60
CA ASP A 246 5.82 17.40 -6.58
C ASP A 246 5.90 18.17 -5.24
N LYS A 247 4.78 18.30 -4.53
CA LYS A 247 4.71 19.01 -3.23
C LYS A 247 5.38 18.26 -2.08
N ALA A 248 5.54 16.93 -2.22
CA ALA A 248 6.24 16.09 -1.25
C ALA A 248 7.73 15.87 -1.58
N GLY A 249 8.31 16.65 -2.48
CA GLY A 249 9.69 16.45 -2.95
C GLY A 249 10.79 16.56 -1.87
N TYR A 250 10.49 17.17 -0.71
CA TYR A 250 11.40 17.24 0.44
C TYR A 250 11.06 16.27 1.57
N ILE A 251 10.08 15.36 1.34
CA ILE A 251 9.70 14.31 2.28
C ILE A 251 10.27 12.98 1.76
N THR A 252 11.31 12.48 2.41
CA THR A 252 11.92 11.18 2.06
C THR A 252 12.43 10.47 3.31
N GLY A 253 12.45 9.14 3.29
CA GLY A 253 12.86 8.33 4.43
C GLY A 253 11.96 8.51 5.65
N SER A 254 10.68 8.83 5.46
CA SER A 254 9.72 9.13 6.51
C SER A 254 8.60 8.11 6.56
N MET A 255 8.05 7.91 7.76
CA MET A 255 6.82 7.16 7.97
C MET A 255 5.70 8.13 8.31
N ILE A 256 4.74 8.26 7.41
CA ILE A 256 3.57 9.12 7.57
C ILE A 256 2.40 8.26 8.05
N ARG A 257 1.84 8.61 9.20
CA ARG A 257 0.71 7.89 9.80
C ARG A 257 -0.63 8.51 9.38
N VAL A 258 -1.58 7.64 9.03
CA VAL A 258 -3.00 7.97 8.87
C VAL A 258 -3.76 7.04 9.80
N ASP A 259 -3.82 7.39 11.09
CA ASP A 259 -4.19 6.47 12.16
C ASP A 259 -5.14 7.04 13.22
N GLY A 260 -5.63 8.27 13.04
CA GLY A 260 -6.52 8.93 14.00
C GLY A 260 -5.89 9.19 15.36
N GLY A 261 -4.53 9.23 15.43
CA GLY A 261 -3.78 9.43 16.68
C GLY A 261 -3.54 8.14 17.48
N ARG A 262 -3.75 6.96 16.88
CA ARG A 262 -3.64 5.67 17.59
C ARG A 262 -2.25 5.41 18.18
N ILE A 263 -1.20 5.79 17.47
CA ILE A 263 0.17 5.64 17.96
C ILE A 263 0.49 6.78 18.92
N ARG A 264 0.81 6.42 20.17
CA ARG A 264 1.08 7.38 21.25
C ARG A 264 2.55 7.83 21.31
N GLY A 265 3.44 7.12 20.64
CA GLY A 265 4.86 7.48 20.58
C GLY A 265 5.09 8.77 19.80
N MET A 266 6.02 9.59 20.29
CA MET A 266 6.43 10.84 19.61
C MET A 266 7.39 10.60 18.43
N VAL A 267 7.96 9.43 18.33
CA VAL A 267 8.89 8.97 17.29
C VAL A 267 8.38 7.70 16.64
#